data_bfa0b88ed4152b29708bb805c31e5930
#
_entry.id   bfa0b88ed4152b29708bb805c31e5930
#
_cell.length_a   1.000
_cell.length_b   1.000
_cell.length_c   1.000
_cell.angle_alpha   90.00
_cell.angle_beta   90.00
_cell.angle_gamma   90.00
#
_symmetry.space_group_name_H-M   'P 1'
#
loop_
_entity.id
_entity.type
_entity.pdbx_description
1 polymer ?
#
loop_
_entity_poly.entity_id
_entity_poly.type
_entity_poly.pdbx_seq_one_letter_code
_entity_poly.pdbx_strand_id
1 'polypeptide(L)'
;MASTTPSSTPSAAFDLPRSRAVVVAIAASVVQMLLMIPGYSEDDSFQFGEWLVVLAVSIVISVAIFLFAVPRAGLAVGLVLGIVGLASVLVFWAGITLPLAAAAAVVGWRLRRGGNTAAGPLVVLALAVVTAVALVAIIIGDAVAN
;
A
#
# COMPACT_ATOMS: atom_id res chain seq x y z
N MET A 1 -42.31 -30.67 -12.76
CA MET A 1 -41.09 -30.13 -13.36
C MET A 1 -40.35 -29.34 -12.28
N ALA A 2 -39.35 -29.93 -11.69
CA ALA A 2 -38.54 -29.27 -10.70
C ALA A 2 -37.44 -28.44 -11.42
N SER A 3 -37.53 -27.12 -11.39
CA SER A 3 -36.48 -26.25 -11.89
C SER A 3 -35.33 -26.21 -10.86
N THR A 4 -34.28 -26.94 -11.15
CA THR A 4 -33.03 -26.84 -10.43
C THR A 4 -32.39 -25.49 -10.80
N THR A 5 -32.55 -24.49 -9.95
CA THR A 5 -31.74 -23.29 -9.98
C THR A 5 -30.29 -23.71 -9.69
N PRO A 6 -29.32 -23.42 -10.58
CA PRO A 6 -27.92 -23.62 -10.24
C PRO A 6 -27.57 -22.71 -9.06
N SER A 7 -27.21 -23.30 -7.93
CA SER A 7 -26.62 -22.59 -6.84
C SER A 7 -25.31 -21.99 -7.33
N SER A 8 -25.29 -20.67 -7.57
CA SER A 8 -24.07 -19.93 -7.80
C SER A 8 -23.23 -20.05 -6.54
N THR A 9 -22.27 -20.96 -6.55
CA THR A 9 -21.21 -21.01 -5.56
C THR A 9 -20.56 -19.64 -5.53
N PRO A 10 -20.50 -18.94 -4.38
CA PRO A 10 -19.78 -17.70 -4.31
C PRO A 10 -18.34 -18.00 -4.73
N SER A 11 -17.90 -17.35 -5.81
CA SER A 11 -16.50 -17.36 -6.21
C SER A 11 -15.69 -17.06 -4.96
N ALA A 12 -14.80 -17.97 -4.55
CA ALA A 12 -13.95 -17.80 -3.40
C ALA A 12 -13.15 -16.51 -3.64
N ALA A 13 -13.63 -15.41 -3.06
CA ALA A 13 -12.95 -14.14 -3.11
C ALA A 13 -11.57 -14.40 -2.52
N PHE A 14 -10.52 -13.94 -3.21
CA PHE A 14 -9.15 -14.03 -2.74
C PHE A 14 -9.04 -13.15 -1.48
N ASP A 15 -9.36 -13.75 -0.35
CA ASP A 15 -9.18 -13.13 0.96
C ASP A 15 -7.74 -13.36 1.39
N LEU A 16 -6.99 -12.28 1.43
CA LEU A 16 -5.67 -12.31 2.02
C LEU A 16 -5.85 -12.65 3.51
N PRO A 17 -5.29 -13.78 4.02
CA PRO A 17 -5.39 -14.12 5.43
C PRO A 17 -4.93 -12.93 6.28
N ARG A 18 -5.63 -12.64 7.36
CA ARG A 18 -5.31 -11.49 8.24
C ARG A 18 -3.85 -11.45 8.65
N SER A 19 -3.26 -12.61 8.93
CA SER A 19 -1.84 -12.72 9.27
C SER A 19 -0.91 -12.23 8.15
N ARG A 20 -1.22 -12.57 6.90
CA ARG A 20 -0.44 -12.11 5.72
C ARG A 20 -0.66 -10.62 5.47
N ALA A 21 -1.86 -10.10 5.67
CA ALA A 21 -2.16 -8.68 5.56
C ALA A 21 -1.32 -7.85 6.54
N VAL A 22 -1.24 -8.30 7.80
CA VAL A 22 -0.40 -7.65 8.83
C VAL A 22 1.08 -7.72 8.45
N VAL A 23 1.57 -8.88 8.01
CA VAL A 23 2.97 -9.02 7.58
C VAL A 23 3.31 -8.07 6.42
N VAL A 24 2.44 -7.96 5.42
CA VAL A 24 2.65 -7.04 4.28
C VAL A 24 2.66 -5.59 4.74
N ALA A 25 1.74 -5.20 5.64
CA ALA A 25 1.67 -3.85 6.19
C ALA A 25 2.95 -3.48 6.94
N ILE A 26 3.42 -4.36 7.84
CA ILE A 26 4.64 -4.15 8.61
C ILE A 26 5.85 -4.11 7.67
N ALA A 27 5.96 -5.06 6.75
CA ALA A 27 7.07 -5.13 5.81
C ALA A 27 7.17 -3.86 4.95
N ALA A 28 6.05 -3.37 4.42
CA ALA A 28 6.02 -2.14 3.63
C ALA A 28 6.47 -0.91 4.44
N SER A 29 6.03 -0.79 5.70
CA SER A 29 6.45 0.30 6.60
C SER A 29 7.94 0.22 6.92
N VAL A 30 8.43 -0.97 7.27
CA VAL A 30 9.85 -1.18 7.60
C VAL A 30 10.74 -0.90 6.39
N VAL A 31 10.37 -1.41 5.20
CA VAL A 31 11.14 -1.17 3.97
C VAL A 31 11.21 0.31 3.65
N GLN A 32 10.10 1.04 3.73
CA GLN A 32 10.11 2.48 3.49
C GLN A 32 11.03 3.21 4.46
N MET A 33 10.95 2.90 5.75
CA MET A 33 11.77 3.55 6.77
C MET A 33 13.26 3.20 6.64
N LEU A 34 13.59 1.99 6.20
CA LEU A 34 14.97 1.61 5.90
C LEU A 34 15.53 2.36 4.69
N LEU A 35 14.70 2.59 3.66
CA LEU A 35 15.09 3.37 2.48
C LEU A 35 15.37 4.83 2.80
N MET A 36 14.83 5.35 3.90
CA MET A 36 15.04 6.73 4.33
C MET A 36 16.30 6.93 5.19
N ILE A 37 16.92 5.86 5.72
CA ILE A 37 18.10 5.96 6.60
C ILE A 37 19.23 6.78 5.98
N PRO A 38 19.60 6.62 4.69
CA PRO A 38 20.68 7.40 4.10
C PRO A 38 20.48 8.93 4.19
N GLY A 39 19.25 9.40 3.93
CA GLY A 39 18.94 10.84 4.03
C GLY A 39 18.94 11.38 5.46
N TYR A 40 18.67 10.53 6.44
CA TYR A 40 18.71 10.92 7.86
C TYR A 40 20.13 10.90 8.46
N SER A 41 21.04 10.10 7.90
CA SER A 41 22.38 9.94 8.47
C SER A 41 23.33 11.12 8.22
N GLU A 42 22.96 12.01 7.30
CA GLU A 42 23.75 13.20 6.96
C GLU A 42 23.40 14.42 7.80
N ASP A 43 22.28 14.38 8.52
CA ASP A 43 21.87 15.44 9.42
C ASP A 43 22.37 15.14 10.85
N ASP A 44 23.25 16.01 11.39
CA ASP A 44 23.78 15.92 12.76
C ASP A 44 22.65 15.94 13.83
N SER A 45 21.42 16.27 13.41
CA SER A 45 20.22 16.29 14.25
C SER A 45 19.42 14.99 14.26
N PHE A 46 19.89 13.91 13.62
CA PHE A 46 19.17 12.64 13.58
C PHE A 46 18.84 12.13 14.97
N GLN A 47 17.55 12.21 15.31
CA GLN A 47 17.04 11.69 16.57
C GLN A 47 16.43 10.30 16.34
N PHE A 48 17.18 9.26 16.69
CA PHE A 48 16.72 7.87 16.57
C PHE A 48 15.36 7.64 17.23
N GLY A 49 15.06 8.36 18.32
CA GLY A 49 13.76 8.32 18.98
C GLY A 49 12.60 8.81 18.08
N GLU A 50 12.79 9.90 17.36
CA GLU A 50 11.77 10.43 16.43
C GLU A 50 11.52 9.45 15.27
N TRP A 51 12.59 8.89 14.72
CA TRP A 51 12.50 7.87 13.68
C TRP A 51 11.68 6.65 14.14
N LEU A 52 11.91 6.17 15.37
CA LEU A 52 11.14 5.07 15.94
C LEU A 52 9.66 5.41 16.12
N VAL A 53 9.34 6.65 16.52
CA VAL A 53 7.95 7.10 16.67
C VAL A 53 7.26 7.12 15.31
N VAL A 54 7.90 7.68 14.28
CA VAL A 54 7.35 7.69 12.91
C VAL A 54 7.14 6.28 12.39
N LEU A 55 8.10 5.37 12.61
CA LEU A 55 7.97 3.97 12.24
C LEU A 55 6.78 3.31 12.95
N ALA A 56 6.64 3.50 14.27
CA ALA A 56 5.55 2.91 15.03
C ALA A 56 4.19 3.43 14.55
N VAL A 57 4.05 4.72 14.32
CA VAL A 57 2.82 5.34 13.79
C VAL A 57 2.52 4.82 12.39
N SER A 58 3.52 4.74 11.52
CA SER A 58 3.38 4.18 10.17
C SER A 58 2.88 2.73 10.20
N ILE A 59 3.45 1.89 11.07
CA ILE A 59 3.01 0.49 11.24
C ILE A 59 1.56 0.43 11.70
N VAL A 60 1.16 1.21 12.70
CA VAL A 60 -0.21 1.20 13.23
C VAL A 60 -1.20 1.60 12.13
N ILE A 61 -0.94 2.69 11.42
CA ILE A 61 -1.79 3.17 10.33
C ILE A 61 -1.86 2.11 9.21
N SER A 62 -0.73 1.54 8.82
CA SER A 62 -0.65 0.54 7.77
C SER A 62 -1.43 -0.72 8.12
N VAL A 63 -1.25 -1.24 9.33
CA VAL A 63 -2.00 -2.40 9.83
C VAL A 63 -3.50 -2.10 9.84
N ALA A 64 -3.92 -0.91 10.29
CA ALA A 64 -5.32 -0.51 10.26
C ALA A 64 -5.88 -0.49 8.83
N ILE A 65 -5.16 0.08 7.86
CA ILE A 65 -5.56 0.08 6.45
C ILE A 65 -5.73 -1.34 5.93
N PHE A 66 -4.77 -2.22 6.18
CA PHE A 66 -4.80 -3.60 5.69
C PHE A 66 -5.87 -4.46 6.36
N LEU A 67 -6.18 -4.22 7.63
CA LEU A 67 -7.20 -4.99 8.35
C LEU A 67 -8.64 -4.49 8.11
N PHE A 68 -8.83 -3.19 7.92
CA PHE A 68 -10.17 -2.60 7.87
C PHE A 68 -10.55 -2.08 6.47
N ALA A 69 -9.66 -1.40 5.78
CA ALA A 69 -9.95 -0.81 4.47
C ALA A 69 -9.81 -1.84 3.34
N VAL A 70 -8.69 -2.54 3.26
CA VAL A 70 -8.40 -3.48 2.16
C VAL A 70 -9.44 -4.59 2.02
N PRO A 71 -9.93 -5.28 3.09
CA PRO A 71 -10.92 -6.36 2.93
C PRO A 71 -12.26 -5.88 2.39
N ARG A 72 -12.61 -4.63 2.67
CA ARG A 72 -13.89 -4.02 2.24
C ARG A 72 -13.77 -3.18 0.97
N ALA A 73 -12.55 -3.01 0.48
CA ALA A 73 -12.29 -2.11 -0.64
C ALA A 73 -12.89 -2.64 -1.95
N GLY A 74 -13.74 -1.83 -2.55
CA GLY A 74 -14.10 -1.90 -3.95
C GLY A 74 -13.19 -1.02 -4.81
N LEU A 75 -13.56 -0.81 -6.09
CA LEU A 75 -12.79 0.00 -7.02
C LEU A 75 -12.57 1.45 -6.52
N ALA A 76 -13.61 2.08 -5.99
CA ALA A 76 -13.54 3.45 -5.49
C ALA A 76 -12.50 3.60 -4.37
N VAL A 77 -12.49 2.68 -3.39
CA VAL A 77 -11.51 2.70 -2.30
C VAL A 77 -10.10 2.41 -2.84
N GLY A 78 -9.96 1.50 -3.79
CA GLY A 78 -8.69 1.24 -4.46
C GLY A 78 -8.12 2.47 -5.17
N LEU A 79 -8.96 3.22 -5.89
CA LEU A 79 -8.57 4.47 -6.53
C LEU A 79 -8.16 5.54 -5.50
N VAL A 80 -8.94 5.70 -4.42
CA VAL A 80 -8.59 6.62 -3.34
C VAL A 80 -7.24 6.27 -2.72
N LEU A 81 -7.01 5.00 -2.39
CA LEU A 81 -5.72 4.54 -1.86
C LEU A 81 -4.57 4.81 -2.83
N GLY A 82 -4.78 4.60 -4.13
CA GLY A 82 -3.77 4.88 -5.16
C GLY A 82 -3.47 6.37 -5.29
N ILE A 83 -4.49 7.22 -5.33
CA ILE A 83 -4.34 8.67 -5.45
C ILE A 83 -3.70 9.27 -4.20
N VAL A 84 -4.17 8.88 -3.01
CA VAL A 84 -3.61 9.34 -1.74
C VAL A 84 -2.18 8.82 -1.59
N GLY A 85 -1.90 7.58 -2.01
CA GLY A 85 -0.55 7.04 -2.06
C GLY A 85 0.38 7.87 -2.93
N LEU A 86 -0.06 8.25 -4.14
CA LEU A 86 0.71 9.10 -5.04
C LEU A 86 0.91 10.51 -4.46
N ALA A 87 -0.12 11.12 -3.89
CA ALA A 87 -0.01 12.41 -3.23
C ALA A 87 0.92 12.39 -2.01
N SER A 88 0.96 11.26 -1.27
CA SER A 88 1.83 11.08 -0.11
C SER A 88 3.32 11.03 -0.45
N VAL A 89 3.68 10.89 -1.73
CA VAL A 89 5.08 10.99 -2.19
C VAL A 89 5.65 12.38 -1.87
N LEU A 90 4.81 13.43 -1.85
CA LEU A 90 5.22 14.79 -1.49
C LEU A 90 5.57 14.93 0.00
N VAL A 91 5.06 14.02 0.83
CA VAL A 91 5.31 13.96 2.27
C VAL A 91 5.91 12.60 2.65
N PHE A 92 6.88 12.16 1.85
CA PHE A 92 7.45 10.81 1.93
C PHE A 92 8.08 10.48 3.29
N TRP A 93 8.55 11.50 4.03
CA TRP A 93 9.08 11.36 5.39
C TRP A 93 8.05 10.84 6.42
N ALA A 94 6.74 10.93 6.11
CA ALA A 94 5.68 10.41 6.98
C ALA A 94 5.63 8.86 7.03
N GLY A 95 6.40 8.17 6.19
CA GLY A 95 6.55 6.71 6.23
C GLY A 95 5.34 5.90 5.75
N ILE A 96 4.30 6.54 5.18
CA ILE A 96 3.04 5.89 4.79
C ILE A 96 2.88 5.63 3.29
N THR A 97 3.76 6.15 2.46
CA THR A 97 3.65 6.10 0.99
C THR A 97 3.67 4.67 0.47
N LEU A 98 4.67 3.89 0.86
CA LEU A 98 4.80 2.49 0.42
C LEU A 98 3.68 1.60 0.94
N PRO A 99 3.24 1.68 2.21
CA PRO A 99 2.04 1.00 2.68
C PRO A 99 0.78 1.31 1.88
N LEU A 100 0.54 2.57 1.50
CA LEU A 100 -0.60 2.95 0.67
C LEU A 100 -0.51 2.36 -0.74
N ALA A 101 0.68 2.40 -1.35
CA ALA A 101 0.92 1.76 -2.64
C ALA A 101 0.70 0.24 -2.57
N ALA A 102 1.19 -0.42 -1.52
CA ALA A 102 0.97 -1.85 -1.31
C ALA A 102 -0.51 -2.18 -1.11
N ALA A 103 -1.25 -1.37 -0.34
CA ALA A 103 -2.68 -1.54 -0.14
C ALA A 103 -3.45 -1.39 -1.46
N ALA A 104 -3.14 -0.35 -2.25
CA ALA A 104 -3.74 -0.16 -3.58
C ALA A 104 -3.44 -1.34 -4.51
N ALA A 105 -2.19 -1.83 -4.52
CA ALA A 105 -1.80 -2.99 -5.33
C ALA A 105 -2.59 -4.24 -4.95
N VAL A 106 -2.75 -4.53 -3.66
CA VAL A 106 -3.54 -5.69 -3.18
C VAL A 106 -5.00 -5.56 -3.59
N VAL A 107 -5.59 -4.36 -3.46
CA VAL A 107 -6.99 -4.12 -3.89
C VAL A 107 -7.14 -4.29 -5.40
N GLY A 108 -6.28 -3.67 -6.21
CA GLY A 108 -6.32 -3.79 -7.66
C GLY A 108 -6.15 -5.23 -8.14
N TRP A 109 -5.22 -5.97 -7.54
CA TRP A 109 -4.99 -7.38 -7.82
C TRP A 109 -6.20 -8.25 -7.46
N ARG A 110 -6.79 -8.02 -6.29
CA ARG A 110 -7.99 -8.75 -5.85
C ARG A 110 -9.17 -8.52 -6.78
N LEU A 111 -9.44 -7.27 -7.15
CA LEU A 111 -10.52 -6.91 -8.07
C LEU A 111 -10.33 -7.59 -9.44
N ARG A 112 -9.10 -7.65 -9.92
CA ARG A 112 -8.78 -8.31 -11.19
C ARG A 112 -8.98 -9.83 -11.13
N ARG A 113 -8.55 -10.47 -10.05
CA ARG A 113 -8.79 -11.91 -9.83
C ARG A 113 -10.25 -12.25 -9.62
N GLY A 114 -11.05 -11.34 -9.08
CA GLY A 114 -12.50 -11.48 -8.92
C GLY A 114 -13.30 -11.38 -10.24
N GLY A 115 -12.62 -11.37 -11.40
CA GLY A 115 -13.27 -11.37 -12.72
C GLY A 115 -13.58 -9.97 -13.24
N ASN A 116 -13.16 -8.90 -12.58
CA ASN A 116 -13.30 -7.54 -13.10
C ASN A 116 -12.25 -7.28 -14.18
N THR A 117 -12.63 -7.45 -15.45
CA THR A 117 -11.77 -7.20 -16.62
C THR A 117 -11.75 -5.74 -17.06
N ALA A 118 -12.52 -4.86 -16.42
CA ALA A 118 -12.55 -3.44 -16.72
C ALA A 118 -11.18 -2.77 -16.47
N ALA A 119 -10.97 -1.61 -17.08
CA ALA A 119 -9.74 -0.84 -16.94
C ALA A 119 -9.46 -0.37 -15.49
N GLY A 120 -10.51 -0.24 -14.65
CA GLY A 120 -10.41 0.28 -13.30
C GLY A 120 -9.36 -0.41 -12.41
N PRO A 121 -9.36 -1.75 -12.26
CA PRO A 121 -8.34 -2.45 -11.49
C PRO A 121 -6.93 -2.25 -12.02
N LEU A 122 -6.76 -2.09 -13.34
CA LEU A 122 -5.46 -1.78 -13.94
C LEU A 122 -4.98 -0.38 -13.58
N VAL A 123 -5.88 0.60 -13.54
CA VAL A 123 -5.56 1.96 -13.10
C VAL A 123 -5.10 1.96 -11.64
N VAL A 124 -5.77 1.22 -10.75
CA VAL A 124 -5.35 1.07 -9.35
C VAL A 124 -3.96 0.47 -9.25
N LEU A 125 -3.68 -0.58 -10.02
CA LEU A 125 -2.35 -1.21 -10.06
C LEU A 125 -1.30 -0.25 -10.62
N ALA A 126 -1.62 0.48 -11.69
CA ALA A 126 -0.71 1.47 -12.28
C ALA A 126 -0.37 2.59 -11.28
N LEU A 127 -1.37 3.11 -10.55
CA LEU A 127 -1.15 4.11 -9.50
C LEU A 127 -0.21 3.58 -8.42
N ALA A 128 -0.40 2.32 -7.98
CA ALA A 128 0.48 1.70 -6.99
C ALA A 128 1.93 1.61 -7.48
N VAL A 129 2.13 1.18 -8.73
CA VAL A 129 3.47 1.08 -9.34
C VAL A 129 4.11 2.47 -9.51
N VAL A 130 3.35 3.44 -10.02
CA VAL A 130 3.84 4.83 -10.20
C VAL A 130 4.22 5.43 -8.85
N THR A 131 3.44 5.21 -7.81
CA THR A 131 3.75 5.67 -6.45
C THR A 131 5.06 5.08 -5.94
N ALA A 132 5.24 3.76 -6.08
CA ALA A 132 6.47 3.08 -5.65
C ALA A 132 7.70 3.57 -6.44
N VAL A 133 7.58 3.73 -7.76
CA VAL A 133 8.66 4.23 -8.61
C VAL A 133 9.00 5.69 -8.29
N ALA A 134 7.99 6.54 -8.09
CA ALA A 134 8.19 7.94 -7.73
C ALA A 134 8.90 8.07 -6.37
N LEU A 135 8.51 7.27 -5.37
CA LEU A 135 9.18 7.24 -4.08
C LEU A 135 10.65 6.87 -4.22
N VAL A 136 10.96 5.79 -4.93
CA VAL A 136 12.34 5.35 -5.13
C VAL A 136 13.14 6.40 -5.91
N ALA A 137 12.56 7.03 -6.93
CA ALA A 137 13.21 8.07 -7.71
C ALA A 137 13.57 9.31 -6.86
N ILE A 138 12.68 9.71 -5.95
CA ILE A 138 12.95 10.82 -5.01
C ILE A 138 14.08 10.45 -4.06
N ILE A 139 14.04 9.27 -3.45
CA ILE A 139 15.08 8.82 -2.51
C ILE A 139 16.45 8.75 -3.20
N ILE A 140 16.51 8.20 -4.42
CA ILE A 140 17.76 8.14 -5.19
C ILE A 140 18.20 9.54 -5.60
N GLY A 141 17.27 10.39 -6.03
CA GLY A 141 17.57 11.76 -6.44
C GLY A 141 18.16 12.59 -5.29
N ASP A 142 17.62 12.43 -4.09
CA ASP A 142 18.12 13.08 -2.87
C ASP A 142 19.52 12.57 -2.50
N ALA A 143 19.73 11.25 -2.54
CA ALA A 143 21.00 10.61 -2.25
C ALA A 143 22.13 10.94 -3.28
N VAL A 144 21.79 11.37 -4.49
CA VAL A 144 22.76 11.74 -5.53
C VAL A 144 23.04 13.24 -5.53
N ALA A 145 22.10 14.05 -5.02
CA ALA A 145 22.22 15.51 -4.97
C ALA A 145 23.09 16.03 -3.81
N ASN A 146 23.32 15.22 -2.79
CA ASN A 146 24.16 15.47 -1.62
C ASN A 146 25.48 14.72 -1.73
#